data_153b23d41b3036f2df6d5403824d7e9c
#
_entry.id   153b23d41b3036f2df6d5403824d7e9c
#
_cell.length_a   1.000
_cell.length_b   1.000
_cell.length_c   1.000
_cell.angle_alpha   90.00
_cell.angle_beta   90.00
_cell.angle_gamma   90.00
#
_symmetry.space_group_name_H-M   'P 1'
#
loop_
_entity.id
_entity.type
_entity.pdbx_description
1 polymer ?
#
loop_
_entity_poly.entity_id
_entity_poly.type
_entity_poly.pdbx_seq_one_letter_code
_entity_poly.pdbx_strand_id
1 'polypeptide(L)' 'MKDQKTLYTLLVYSENVAGILNQITAVFTRRQVNIESLNVSASSIPGVHKYTITAWSD' A
#
# COMPACT_ATOMS: atom_id res chain seq x y z
N MET A 1 -8.14 25.23 -2.54
CA MET A 1 -8.10 24.77 -2.33
C MET A 1 -7.40 24.13 -2.06
N LYS A 2 -7.09 23.99 -2.05
CA LYS A 2 -6.38 23.47 -1.68
C LYS A 2 -6.27 22.19 -1.59
N ASP A 3 -6.44 21.66 -1.53
CA ASP A 3 -6.53 20.28 -1.23
C ASP A 3 -6.83 19.45 -2.38
N GLN A 4 -6.09 19.59 -3.42
CA GLN A 4 -6.25 18.77 -4.57
C GLN A 4 -5.40 17.56 -4.41
N LYS A 5 -6.00 16.48 -3.92
CA LYS A 5 -5.30 15.23 -3.75
C LYS A 5 -5.62 14.31 -4.89
N THR A 6 -4.67 13.48 -5.23
CA THR A 6 -4.80 12.49 -6.28
C THR A 6 -4.82 11.12 -5.65
N LEU A 7 -5.67 10.25 -6.17
CA LEU A 7 -5.73 8.87 -5.71
C LEU A 7 -4.66 8.08 -6.44
N TYR A 8 -3.73 7.53 -5.67
CA TYR A 8 -2.64 6.71 -6.21
C TYR A 8 -2.88 5.26 -5.91
N THR A 9 -2.45 4.41 -6.82
CA THR A 9 -2.49 2.96 -6.62
C THR A 9 -1.05 2.45 -6.66
N LEU A 10 -0.66 1.74 -5.59
CA LEU A 10 0.65 1.13 -5.51
C LEU A 10 0.49 -0.37 -5.53
N LEU A 11 1.38 -1.03 -6.24
CA LEU A 11 1.44 -2.49 -6.25
C LEU A 11 2.77 -2.91 -5.65
N VAL A 12 2.70 -3.74 -4.63
CA VAL A 12 3.89 -4.25 -3.96
C VAL A 12 3.84 -5.77 -3.96
N TYR A 13 4.95 -6.40 -4.24
CA TYR A 13 5.05 -7.86 -4.23
C TYR A 13 6.05 -8.28 -3.17
N SER A 14 5.68 -9.24 -2.34
CA SER A 14 6.55 -9.69 -1.28
C SER A 14 6.20 -11.07 -0.78
N GLU A 15 7.20 -11.78 -0.28
CA GLU A 15 6.99 -13.09 0.34
C GLU A 15 6.56 -12.98 1.79
N ASN A 16 6.98 -11.92 2.49
CA ASN A 16 6.75 -11.80 3.92
C ASN A 16 5.58 -10.87 4.18
N VAL A 17 4.39 -11.46 4.39
CA VAL A 17 3.18 -10.68 4.55
C VAL A 17 3.23 -9.80 5.79
N ALA A 18 3.57 -10.39 6.94
CA ALA A 18 3.54 -9.64 8.20
C ALA A 18 4.55 -8.49 8.19
N GLY A 19 5.77 -8.76 7.75
CA GLY A 19 6.81 -7.75 7.74
C GLY A 19 6.50 -6.61 6.80
N ILE A 20 5.99 -6.93 5.61
CA ILE A 20 5.74 -5.89 4.62
C ILE A 20 4.55 -5.01 5.04
N LEU A 21 3.53 -5.58 5.67
CA LEU A 21 2.42 -4.77 6.14
C LEU A 21 2.87 -3.76 7.18
N ASN A 22 3.73 -4.17 8.10
CA ASN A 22 4.27 -3.25 9.09
C ASN A 22 5.07 -2.13 8.44
N GLN A 23 5.86 -2.45 7.43
CA GLN A 23 6.66 -1.44 6.74
C GLN A 23 5.77 -0.47 5.98
N ILE A 24 4.77 -0.99 5.28
CA ILE A 24 3.86 -0.14 4.51
C ILE A 24 3.13 0.83 5.43
N THR A 25 2.53 0.32 6.51
CA THR A 25 1.78 1.20 7.41
C THR A 25 2.69 2.20 8.09
N ALA A 26 3.93 1.82 8.42
CA ALA A 26 4.87 2.75 9.05
C ALA A 26 5.23 3.88 8.09
N VAL A 27 5.46 3.57 6.81
CA VAL A 27 5.82 4.60 5.84
C VAL A 27 4.66 5.56 5.64
N PHE A 28 3.45 5.05 5.47
CA PHE A 28 2.28 5.89 5.24
C PHE A 28 1.98 6.75 6.47
N THR A 29 2.12 6.18 7.66
CA THR A 29 1.90 6.92 8.89
C THR A 29 2.91 8.06 9.04
N ARG A 30 4.19 7.76 8.76
CA ARG A 30 5.24 8.75 8.92
C ARG A 30 5.06 9.92 7.96
N ARG A 31 4.52 9.65 6.77
CA ARG A 31 4.28 10.68 5.79
C ARG A 31 2.90 11.29 5.89
N GLN A 32 2.11 10.84 6.86
CA GLN A 32 0.76 11.34 7.11
C GLN A 32 -0.13 11.18 5.88
N VAL A 33 0.04 10.08 5.18
CA VAL A 33 -0.77 9.73 4.03
C VAL A 33 -1.79 8.69 4.46
N ASN A 34 -3.06 8.95 4.19
CA ASN A 34 -4.12 8.04 4.56
C ASN A 34 -4.30 6.98 3.49
N ILE A 35 -4.33 5.72 3.92
CA ILE A 35 -4.60 4.62 3.04
C ILE A 35 -6.11 4.53 2.82
N GLU A 36 -6.52 4.56 1.56
CA GLU A 36 -7.93 4.42 1.23
C GLU A 36 -8.34 2.95 1.26
N SER A 37 -7.52 2.08 0.71
CA SER A 37 -7.79 0.66 0.72
C SER A 37 -6.47 -0.11 0.67
N LEU A 38 -6.51 -1.31 1.21
CA LEU A 38 -5.37 -2.22 1.20
C LEU A 38 -5.90 -3.62 0.95
N ASN A 39 -5.39 -4.26 -0.08
CA ASN A 39 -5.82 -5.60 -0.47
C ASN A 39 -4.59 -6.47 -0.64
N VAL A 40 -4.67 -7.69 -0.12
CA VAL A 40 -3.58 -8.65 -0.26
C VAL A 40 -4.14 -9.88 -0.96
N SER A 41 -3.47 -10.29 -2.02
CA SER A 41 -3.91 -11.46 -2.76
C SER A 41 -2.70 -12.26 -3.20
N ALA A 42 -2.95 -13.49 -3.65
CA ALA A 42 -1.89 -14.31 -4.22
C ALA A 42 -1.45 -13.71 -5.55
N SER A 43 -0.16 -13.81 -5.84
CA SER A 43 0.34 -13.40 -7.14
C SER A 43 0.48 -14.63 -8.02
N SER A 44 0.94 -14.42 -9.25
CA SER A 44 1.19 -15.53 -10.16
C SER A 44 2.43 -16.32 -9.77
N ILE A 45 3.24 -15.79 -8.85
CA ILE A 45 4.45 -16.46 -8.39
C ILE A 45 4.14 -17.13 -7.06
N PRO A 46 4.33 -18.45 -6.94
CA PRO A 46 4.05 -19.14 -5.67
C PRO A 46 4.86 -18.53 -4.52
N GLY A 47 4.19 -18.33 -3.39
CA GLY A 47 4.84 -17.78 -2.20
C GLY A 47 4.96 -16.28 -2.18
N VAL A 48 4.64 -15.60 -3.27
CA VAL A 48 4.71 -14.14 -3.36
C VAL A 48 3.30 -13.58 -3.38
N HIS A 49 3.05 -12.61 -2.52
CA HIS A 49 1.74 -11.96 -2.41
C HIS A 49 1.77 -10.59 -3.05
N LYS A 50 0.64 -10.18 -3.59
CA LYS A 50 0.48 -8.88 -4.21
C LYS A 50 -0.35 -7.99 -3.29
N TYR A 51 0.18 -6.81 -3.00
CA TYR A 51 -0.50 -5.81 -2.18
C TYR A 51 -0.96 -4.69 -3.10
N THR A 52 -2.25 -4.44 -3.10
CA THR A 52 -2.82 -3.33 -3.86
C THR A 52 -3.26 -2.27 -2.87
N ILE A 53 -2.60 -1.13 -2.91
CA ILE A 53 -2.82 -0.06 -1.95
C ILE A 53 -3.29 1.16 -2.69
N THR A 54 -4.42 1.72 -2.26
CA THR A 54 -4.85 3.00 -2.81
C THR A 54 -4.78 4.04 -1.71
N ALA A 55 -4.30 5.21 -2.06
CA ALA A 55 -4.10 6.29 -1.09
C ALA A 55 -4.23 7.64 -1.78
N TRP A 56 -4.69 8.60 -1.00
CA TRP A 56 -4.81 9.98 -1.48
C TRP A 56 -3.56 10.75 -1.07
N SER A 57 -2.99 11.46 -2.01
CA SER A 57 -1.78 12.23 -1.74
C SER A 57 -1.74 13.46 -2.62
N ASP A 58 -1.03 14.47 -2.15
CA ASP A 58 -0.85 15.70 -2.90
C ASP A 58 -0.01 15.51 -4.14
#